data_594476549d445761031454c6f6a9f0b3
#
_entry.id   594476549d445761031454c6f6a9f0b3
#
_cell.length_a   1.000
_cell.length_b   1.000
_cell.length_c   1.000
_cell.angle_alpha   90.00
_cell.angle_beta   90.00
_cell.angle_gamma   90.00
#
_symmetry.space_group_name_H-M   'P 1'
#
loop_
_entity.id
_entity.type
_entity.pdbx_description
1 polymer ?
#
loop_
_entity_poly.entity_id
_entity_poly.type
_entity_poly.pdbx_seq_one_letter_code
_entity_poly.pdbx_strand_id
1 'polypeptide(L)'
;MFGFLNGKENTVRRYLAFMNSFLSDEKIILNQNSRRLGDVYLNLSHFNLLFMTEDYDGAYTFSREVLEKYEAGNFFPNSHRWALFLYKCGAACFLTRRYDEALDYLNEIINMRSGIYREDLLINTRLLHALCNFELTNYSLVGYHINSVSRLLN
;
A
#
# COMPACT_ATOMS: atom_id res chain seq x y z
N MET A 1 22.36 7.47 -13.55
CA MET A 1 20.98 7.13 -13.22
C MET A 1 20.58 7.56 -11.79
N PHE A 2 21.46 7.51 -10.81
CA PHE A 2 21.20 7.89 -9.40
C PHE A 2 20.86 9.39 -9.18
N GLY A 3 21.42 10.33 -9.93
CA GLY A 3 21.16 11.76 -9.73
C GLY A 3 19.73 12.23 -10.09
N PHE A 4 19.04 11.53 -10.98
CA PHE A 4 17.66 11.87 -11.37
C PHE A 4 16.63 11.43 -10.31
N LEU A 5 16.91 10.36 -9.57
CA LEU A 5 16.08 9.88 -8.46
C LEU A 5 16.19 10.81 -7.24
N ASN A 6 17.40 11.28 -6.91
CA ASN A 6 17.61 12.20 -5.77
C ASN A 6 16.84 13.52 -5.92
N GLY A 7 16.75 14.07 -7.14
CA GLY A 7 15.95 15.29 -7.38
C GLY A 7 14.46 15.07 -7.17
N LYS A 8 13.94 13.90 -7.53
CA LYS A 8 12.53 13.54 -7.30
C LYS A 8 12.24 13.26 -5.83
N GLU A 9 13.14 12.60 -5.12
CA GLU A 9 13.02 12.33 -3.70
C GLU A 9 12.91 13.64 -2.90
N ASN A 10 13.83 14.56 -3.07
CA ASN A 10 13.80 15.85 -2.39
C ASN A 10 12.50 16.63 -2.68
N THR A 11 12.01 16.55 -3.90
CA THR A 11 10.73 17.15 -4.28
C THR A 11 9.56 16.51 -3.53
N VAL A 12 9.52 15.18 -3.47
CA VAL A 12 8.47 14.44 -2.73
C VAL A 12 8.54 14.77 -1.23
N ARG A 13 9.72 14.75 -0.61
CA ARG A 13 9.90 15.11 0.80
C ARG A 13 9.37 16.52 1.11
N ARG A 14 9.67 17.49 0.24
CA ARG A 14 9.20 18.87 0.40
C ARG A 14 7.69 18.98 0.30
N TYR A 15 7.06 18.28 -0.66
CA TYR A 15 5.60 18.27 -0.79
C TYR A 15 4.92 17.55 0.38
N LEU A 16 5.49 16.46 0.89
CA LEU A 16 4.97 15.77 2.07
C LEU A 16 5.02 16.68 3.31
N ALA A 17 6.14 17.37 3.53
CA ALA A 17 6.27 18.33 4.63
C ALA A 17 5.25 19.47 4.51
N PHE A 18 5.06 20.00 3.29
CA PHE A 18 4.05 21.04 3.03
C PHE A 18 2.63 20.53 3.28
N MET A 19 2.27 19.36 2.76
CA MET A 19 0.94 18.78 2.98
C MET A 19 0.67 18.50 4.45
N ASN A 20 1.67 17.98 5.17
CA ASN A 20 1.54 17.72 6.60
C ASN A 20 1.30 19.00 7.38
N SER A 21 2.07 20.07 7.12
CA SER A 21 1.88 21.37 7.76
C SER A 21 0.53 21.98 7.42
N PHE A 22 0.08 21.84 6.15
CA PHE A 22 -1.21 22.34 5.68
C PHE A 22 -2.40 21.63 6.38
N LEU A 23 -2.34 20.31 6.51
CA LEU A 23 -3.39 19.53 7.17
C LEU A 23 -3.43 19.73 8.68
N SER A 24 -2.28 20.09 9.30
CA SER A 24 -2.15 20.33 10.73
C SER A 24 -2.46 21.79 11.12
N ASP A 25 -2.57 22.70 10.17
CA ASP A 25 -2.87 24.12 10.47
C ASP A 25 -4.36 24.29 10.80
N GLU A 26 -4.64 24.60 12.07
CA GLU A 26 -6.02 24.82 12.55
C GLU A 26 -6.66 26.08 11.95
N LYS A 27 -5.88 27.03 11.42
CA LYS A 27 -6.38 28.24 10.77
C LYS A 27 -6.99 27.94 9.40
N ILE A 28 -6.65 26.81 8.80
CA ILE A 28 -7.17 26.39 7.50
C ILE A 28 -8.49 25.69 7.72
N ILE A 29 -9.59 26.32 7.32
CA ILE A 29 -10.94 25.77 7.43
C ILE A 29 -11.14 24.77 6.30
N LEU A 30 -10.80 23.50 6.54
CA LEU A 30 -11.17 22.38 5.67
C LEU A 30 -12.41 21.68 6.23
N ASN A 31 -13.32 21.29 5.34
CA ASN A 31 -14.39 20.38 5.74
C ASN A 31 -13.77 19.00 6.11
N GLN A 32 -14.49 18.25 6.94
CA GLN A 32 -14.01 16.97 7.47
C GLN A 32 -13.63 15.95 6.38
N ASN A 33 -14.39 15.91 5.27
CA ASN A 33 -14.12 15.00 4.16
C ASN A 33 -12.82 15.37 3.43
N SER A 34 -12.57 16.66 3.20
CA SER A 34 -11.32 17.12 2.58
C SER A 34 -10.12 16.82 3.47
N ARG A 35 -10.25 16.98 4.79
CA ARG A 35 -9.18 16.66 5.74
C ARG A 35 -8.88 15.16 5.75
N ARG A 36 -9.91 14.31 5.82
CA ARG A 36 -9.79 12.84 5.72
C ARG A 36 -9.14 12.41 4.40
N LEU A 37 -9.56 13.01 3.29
CA LEU A 37 -9.00 12.71 1.98
C LEU A 37 -7.52 13.12 1.89
N GLY A 38 -7.17 14.28 2.42
CA GLY A 38 -5.79 14.76 2.51
C GLY A 38 -4.91 13.81 3.33
N ASP A 39 -5.39 13.33 4.48
CA ASP A 39 -4.69 12.35 5.30
C ASP A 39 -4.44 11.04 4.55
N VAL A 40 -5.43 10.52 3.82
CA VAL A 40 -5.26 9.33 2.99
C VAL A 40 -4.17 9.51 1.93
N TYR A 41 -4.15 10.64 1.22
CA TYR A 41 -3.11 10.90 0.22
C TYR A 41 -1.74 11.15 0.83
N LEU A 42 -1.66 11.80 2.00
CA LEU A 42 -0.41 11.99 2.74
C LEU A 42 0.23 10.64 3.09
N ASN A 43 -0.56 9.73 3.66
CA ASN A 43 -0.07 8.39 4.03
C ASN A 43 0.32 7.56 2.80
N LEU A 44 -0.46 7.59 1.70
CA LEU A 44 -0.08 6.91 0.43
C LEU A 44 1.23 7.46 -0.14
N SER A 45 1.43 8.78 -0.09
CA SER A 45 2.64 9.42 -0.59
C SER A 45 3.86 9.12 0.28
N HIS A 46 3.65 8.97 1.60
CA HIS A 46 4.71 8.52 2.50
C HIS A 46 5.15 7.08 2.17
N PHE A 47 4.23 6.15 1.97
CA PHE A 47 4.58 4.81 1.50
C PHE A 47 5.38 4.86 0.19
N ASN A 48 4.92 5.68 -0.79
CA ASN A 48 5.63 5.81 -2.05
C ASN A 48 7.06 6.32 -1.88
N LEU A 49 7.28 7.25 -0.94
CA LEU A 49 8.62 7.74 -0.63
C LEU A 49 9.50 6.62 -0.05
N LEU A 50 9.01 5.85 0.93
CA LEU A 50 9.74 4.75 1.55
C LEU A 50 10.14 3.69 0.51
N PHE A 51 9.22 3.29 -0.39
CA PHE A 51 9.56 2.39 -1.50
C PHE A 51 10.54 3.01 -2.51
N MET A 52 10.43 4.30 -2.77
CA MET A 52 11.30 5.01 -3.70
C MET A 52 12.74 5.13 -3.17
N THR A 53 12.91 5.18 -1.85
CA THR A 53 14.20 5.23 -1.15
C THR A 53 14.72 3.86 -0.73
N GLU A 54 14.01 2.78 -1.10
CA GLU A 54 14.34 1.40 -0.74
C GLU A 54 14.39 1.16 0.78
N ASP A 55 13.72 2.02 1.56
CA ASP A 55 13.57 1.87 3.01
C ASP A 55 12.41 0.91 3.31
N TYR A 56 12.64 -0.39 3.07
CA TYR A 56 11.61 -1.43 3.22
C TYR A 56 11.27 -1.73 4.67
N ASP A 57 12.24 -1.63 5.59
CA ASP A 57 11.99 -1.77 7.02
C ASP A 57 11.18 -0.58 7.57
N GLY A 58 11.48 0.63 7.10
CA GLY A 58 10.65 1.81 7.35
C GLY A 58 9.23 1.66 6.79
N ALA A 59 9.08 1.11 5.58
CA ALA A 59 7.77 0.82 5.00
C ALA A 59 6.98 -0.22 5.81
N TYR A 60 7.64 -1.27 6.31
CA TYR A 60 7.02 -2.24 7.20
C TYR A 60 6.56 -1.61 8.52
N THR A 61 7.41 -0.83 9.18
CA THR A 61 7.06 -0.12 10.42
C THR A 61 5.88 0.81 10.19
N PHE A 62 5.93 1.60 9.11
CA PHE A 62 4.86 2.51 8.75
C PHE A 62 3.53 1.78 8.42
N SER A 63 3.61 0.57 7.85
CA SER A 63 2.41 -0.24 7.62
C SER A 63 1.66 -0.54 8.93
N ARG A 64 2.38 -0.85 10.00
CA ARG A 64 1.80 -1.11 11.32
C ARG A 64 1.10 0.13 11.89
N GLU A 65 1.74 1.30 11.78
CA GLU A 65 1.15 2.56 12.21
C GLU A 65 -0.16 2.90 11.48
N VAL A 66 -0.21 2.67 10.17
CA VAL A 66 -1.42 2.92 9.36
C VAL A 66 -2.55 1.95 9.74
N LEU A 67 -2.23 0.68 9.97
CA LEU A 67 -3.19 -0.33 10.41
C LEU A 67 -3.78 0.02 11.78
N GLU A 68 -2.93 0.37 12.75
CA GLU A 68 -3.37 0.81 14.08
C GLU A 68 -4.31 2.03 14.00
N LYS A 69 -3.98 3.02 13.15
CA LYS A 69 -4.87 4.17 12.91
C LYS A 69 -6.22 3.76 12.31
N TYR A 70 -6.23 2.79 11.40
CA TYR A 70 -7.44 2.29 10.78
C TYR A 70 -8.32 1.56 11.78
N GLU A 71 -7.75 0.65 12.56
CA GLU A 71 -8.43 -0.13 13.61
C GLU A 71 -8.98 0.76 14.72
N ALA A 72 -8.23 1.81 15.09
CA ALA A 72 -8.68 2.81 16.06
C ALA A 72 -9.78 3.76 15.51
N GLY A 73 -10.20 3.61 14.25
CA GLY A 73 -11.19 4.47 13.62
C GLY A 73 -10.72 5.91 13.39
N ASN A 74 -9.43 6.12 13.24
CA ASN A 74 -8.77 7.42 13.02
C ASN A 74 -8.25 7.60 11.59
N PHE A 75 -8.50 6.62 10.70
CA PHE A 75 -8.10 6.65 9.31
C PHE A 75 -9.26 6.16 8.41
N PHE A 76 -9.63 6.92 7.38
CA PHE A 76 -10.89 6.75 6.65
C PHE A 76 -10.69 6.61 5.12
N PRO A 77 -9.92 5.63 4.64
CA PRO A 77 -9.84 5.36 3.22
C PRO A 77 -11.16 4.74 2.73
N ASN A 78 -11.54 5.00 1.46
CA ASN A 78 -12.56 4.17 0.83
C ASN A 78 -11.99 2.78 0.50
N SER A 79 -12.87 1.82 0.18
CA SER A 79 -12.47 0.41 -0.08
C SER A 79 -11.35 0.29 -1.10
N HIS A 80 -11.38 1.09 -2.18
CA HIS A 80 -10.35 1.09 -3.21
C HIS A 80 -8.98 1.56 -2.69
N ARG A 81 -8.95 2.65 -1.91
CA ARG A 81 -7.70 3.15 -1.30
C ARG A 81 -7.22 2.23 -0.20
N TRP A 82 -8.15 1.61 0.55
CA TRP A 82 -7.80 0.60 1.54
C TRP A 82 -7.09 -0.60 0.88
N ALA A 83 -7.61 -1.12 -0.22
CA ALA A 83 -6.94 -2.18 -0.97
C ALA A 83 -5.52 -1.78 -1.44
N LEU A 84 -5.31 -0.51 -1.83
CA LEU A 84 -3.97 -0.01 -2.14
C LEU A 84 -3.04 0.02 -0.91
N PHE A 85 -3.55 0.38 0.27
CA PHE A 85 -2.77 0.30 1.50
C PHE A 85 -2.39 -1.13 1.84
N LEU A 86 -3.36 -2.04 1.83
CA LEU A 86 -3.11 -3.47 2.09
C LEU A 86 -2.09 -4.06 1.11
N TYR A 87 -2.17 -3.71 -0.18
CA TYR A 87 -1.18 -4.13 -1.16
C TYR A 87 0.23 -3.64 -0.81
N LYS A 88 0.36 -2.38 -0.38
CA LYS A 88 1.65 -1.81 0.05
C LYS A 88 2.16 -2.44 1.34
N CYS A 89 1.28 -2.75 2.30
CA CYS A 89 1.62 -3.51 3.50
C CYS A 89 2.15 -4.90 3.12
N GLY A 90 1.44 -5.63 2.26
CA GLY A 90 1.88 -6.94 1.75
C GLY A 90 3.22 -6.85 1.00
N ALA A 91 3.43 -5.81 0.18
CA ALA A 91 4.70 -5.61 -0.51
C ALA A 91 5.86 -5.29 0.46
N ALA A 92 5.62 -4.49 1.51
CA ALA A 92 6.62 -4.21 2.55
C ALA A 92 6.99 -5.49 3.33
N CYS A 93 5.99 -6.30 3.68
CA CYS A 93 6.20 -7.61 4.31
C CYS A 93 7.00 -8.55 3.41
N PHE A 94 6.67 -8.63 2.12
CA PHE A 94 7.41 -9.46 1.15
C PHE A 94 8.88 -9.04 1.04
N LEU A 95 9.15 -7.75 0.89
CA LEU A 95 10.51 -7.21 0.75
C LEU A 95 11.34 -7.34 2.03
N THR A 96 10.68 -7.46 3.19
CA THR A 96 11.32 -7.75 4.48
C THR A 96 11.26 -9.23 4.86
N ARG A 97 10.91 -10.13 3.91
CA ARG A 97 10.84 -11.59 4.06
C ARG A 97 9.82 -12.10 5.09
N ARG A 98 8.79 -11.35 5.36
CA ARG A 98 7.66 -11.72 6.22
C ARG A 98 6.51 -12.23 5.36
N TYR A 99 6.72 -13.39 4.71
CA TYR A 99 5.83 -13.89 3.66
C TYR A 99 4.45 -14.28 4.16
N ASP A 100 4.35 -14.85 5.36
CA ASP A 100 3.05 -15.20 5.98
C ASP A 100 2.21 -13.95 6.26
N GLU A 101 2.81 -12.91 6.88
CA GLU A 101 2.13 -11.62 7.09
C GLU A 101 1.73 -10.96 5.76
N ALA A 102 2.56 -11.07 4.72
CA ALA A 102 2.21 -10.58 3.39
C ALA A 102 0.95 -11.26 2.85
N LEU A 103 0.85 -12.59 3.02
CA LEU A 103 -0.32 -13.37 2.58
C LEU A 103 -1.60 -12.93 3.27
N ASP A 104 -1.57 -12.55 4.55
CA ASP A 104 -2.74 -12.07 5.28
C ASP A 104 -3.33 -10.82 4.63
N TYR A 105 -2.50 -9.81 4.34
CA TYR A 105 -2.94 -8.58 3.66
C TYR A 105 -3.45 -8.83 2.23
N LEU A 106 -2.75 -9.69 1.48
CA LEU A 106 -3.13 -10.02 0.11
C LEU A 106 -4.44 -10.81 0.06
N ASN A 107 -4.68 -11.71 1.02
CA ASN A 107 -5.93 -12.43 1.17
C ASN A 107 -7.10 -11.50 1.50
N GLU A 108 -6.89 -10.49 2.34
CA GLU A 108 -7.94 -9.49 2.61
C GLU A 108 -8.37 -8.79 1.32
N ILE A 109 -7.43 -8.38 0.45
CA ILE A 109 -7.74 -7.77 -0.85
C ILE A 109 -8.53 -8.73 -1.73
N ILE A 110 -8.10 -9.99 -1.85
CA ILE A 110 -8.75 -11.00 -2.70
C ILE A 110 -10.19 -11.27 -2.23
N ASN A 111 -10.43 -11.20 -0.92
CA ASN A 111 -11.72 -11.49 -0.30
C ASN A 111 -12.65 -10.26 -0.20
N MET A 112 -12.20 -9.07 -0.58
CA MET A 112 -13.06 -7.88 -0.60
C MET A 112 -14.25 -8.06 -1.53
N ARG A 113 -15.48 -8.12 -0.96
CA ARG A 113 -16.73 -8.38 -1.70
C ARG A 113 -17.22 -7.20 -2.55
N SER A 114 -16.76 -5.99 -2.30
CA SER A 114 -17.26 -4.78 -2.96
C SER A 114 -16.13 -4.01 -3.64
N GLY A 115 -16.18 -3.95 -4.99
CA GLY A 115 -15.74 -2.78 -5.70
C GLY A 115 -14.25 -2.53 -5.81
N ILE A 116 -13.40 -3.55 -5.92
CA ILE A 116 -12.08 -3.32 -6.49
C ILE A 116 -12.28 -3.25 -8.02
N TYR A 117 -12.56 -2.03 -8.51
CA TYR A 117 -12.72 -1.77 -9.95
C TYR A 117 -11.38 -1.71 -10.71
N ARG A 118 -10.25 -1.97 -10.04
CA ARG A 118 -8.92 -1.97 -10.63
C ARG A 118 -8.42 -3.40 -10.82
N GLU A 119 -8.61 -3.91 -12.01
CA GLU A 119 -8.10 -5.23 -12.41
C GLU A 119 -6.57 -5.33 -12.27
N ASP A 120 -5.85 -4.23 -12.55
CA ASP A 120 -4.41 -4.15 -12.37
C ASP A 120 -3.97 -4.40 -10.92
N LEU A 121 -4.70 -3.86 -9.94
CA LEU A 121 -4.40 -4.10 -8.53
C LEU A 121 -4.65 -5.58 -8.16
N LEU A 122 -5.74 -6.17 -8.65
CA LEU A 122 -6.06 -7.56 -8.38
C LEU A 122 -5.03 -8.51 -9.03
N ILE A 123 -4.61 -8.22 -10.26
CA ILE A 123 -3.55 -8.96 -10.96
C ILE A 123 -2.25 -8.91 -10.15
N ASN A 124 -1.81 -7.70 -9.77
CA ASN A 124 -0.59 -7.52 -8.99
C ASN A 124 -0.67 -8.21 -7.61
N THR A 125 -1.85 -8.15 -6.96
CA THR A 125 -2.09 -8.85 -5.69
C THR A 125 -1.90 -10.35 -5.84
N ARG A 126 -2.46 -10.97 -6.89
CA ARG A 126 -2.33 -12.41 -7.15
C ARG A 126 -0.90 -12.81 -7.54
N LEU A 127 -0.19 -11.97 -8.28
CA LEU A 127 1.22 -12.20 -8.60
C LEU A 127 2.09 -12.18 -7.35
N LEU A 128 1.91 -11.16 -6.49
CA LEU A 128 2.65 -11.07 -5.24
C LEU A 128 2.30 -12.24 -4.30
N HIS A 129 1.03 -12.65 -4.26
CA HIS A 129 0.58 -13.83 -3.52
C HIS A 129 1.27 -15.11 -4.02
N ALA A 130 1.41 -15.29 -5.34
CA ALA A 130 2.13 -16.39 -5.93
C ALA A 130 3.62 -16.38 -5.54
N LEU A 131 4.26 -15.19 -5.53
CA LEU A 131 5.64 -15.04 -5.10
C LEU A 131 5.84 -15.39 -3.61
N CYS A 132 4.95 -14.94 -2.72
CA CYS A 132 4.99 -15.33 -1.31
C CYS A 132 4.90 -16.85 -1.13
N ASN A 133 3.96 -17.51 -1.83
CA ASN A 133 3.81 -18.97 -1.77
C ASN A 133 5.02 -19.70 -2.38
N PHE A 134 5.66 -19.13 -3.39
CA PHE A 134 6.90 -19.69 -3.93
C PHE A 134 8.02 -19.68 -2.90
N GLU A 135 8.23 -18.56 -2.21
CA GLU A 135 9.22 -18.44 -1.13
C GLU A 135 8.92 -19.37 0.05
N LEU A 136 7.64 -19.61 0.33
CA LEU A 136 7.17 -20.56 1.36
C LEU A 136 7.13 -22.03 0.87
N THR A 137 7.58 -22.32 -0.34
CA THR A 137 7.56 -23.66 -0.97
C THR A 137 6.17 -24.26 -1.19
N ASN A 138 5.13 -23.46 -1.17
CA ASN A 138 3.73 -23.86 -1.42
C ASN A 138 3.38 -23.89 -2.91
N TYR A 139 4.08 -24.69 -3.70
CA TYR A 139 4.03 -24.68 -5.17
C TYR A 139 2.64 -24.96 -5.79
N SER A 140 1.79 -25.71 -5.11
CA SER A 140 0.41 -25.96 -5.58
C SER A 140 -0.41 -24.65 -5.63
N LEU A 141 -0.22 -23.74 -4.65
CA LEU A 141 -0.89 -22.45 -4.62
C LEU A 141 -0.31 -21.46 -5.64
N VAL A 142 0.99 -21.56 -5.96
CA VAL A 142 1.60 -20.78 -7.04
C VAL A 142 0.86 -21.02 -8.35
N GLY A 143 0.68 -22.29 -8.75
CA GLY A 143 -0.05 -22.66 -9.96
C GLY A 143 -1.49 -22.13 -9.98
N TYR A 144 -2.19 -22.20 -8.85
CA TYR A 144 -3.55 -21.66 -8.73
C TYR A 144 -3.61 -20.15 -9.00
N HIS A 145 -2.72 -19.36 -8.39
CA HIS A 145 -2.72 -17.89 -8.55
C HIS A 145 -2.30 -17.46 -9.96
N ILE A 146 -1.32 -18.12 -10.56
CA ILE A 146 -0.90 -17.85 -11.95
C ILE A 146 -2.05 -18.14 -12.93
N ASN A 147 -2.76 -19.29 -12.79
CA ASN A 147 -3.92 -19.58 -13.59
C ASN A 147 -5.06 -18.58 -13.41
N SER A 148 -5.22 -18.05 -12.19
CA SER A 148 -6.21 -17.00 -11.89
C SER A 148 -5.87 -15.69 -12.59
N VAL A 149 -4.58 -15.29 -12.60
CA VAL A 149 -4.10 -14.11 -13.35
C VAL A 149 -4.35 -14.28 -14.85
N SER A 150 -4.02 -15.45 -15.41
CA SER A 150 -4.25 -15.74 -16.83
C SER A 150 -5.72 -15.56 -17.24
N ARG A 151 -6.68 -15.89 -16.36
CA ARG A 151 -8.12 -15.70 -16.61
C ARG A 151 -8.57 -14.24 -16.53
N LEU A 152 -7.85 -13.39 -15.81
CA LEU A 152 -8.14 -11.94 -15.71
C LEU A 152 -7.58 -11.16 -16.91
N LEU A 153 -6.63 -11.75 -17.65
CA LEU A 153 -5.99 -11.12 -18.81
C LEU A 153 -6.67 -11.49 -20.15
N ASN A 154 -7.58 -12.47 -20.13
CA ASN A 154 -8.38 -12.92 -21.30
C ASN A 154 -9.81 -12.40 -21.24
#